data_2c26d1d5bbee046c3f848c48bd528392
#
_entry.id   2c26d1d5bbee046c3f848c48bd528392
#
_cell.length_a   1.000
_cell.length_b   1.000
_cell.length_c   1.000
_cell.angle_alpha   90.00
_cell.angle_beta   90.00
_cell.angle_gamma   90.00
#
_symmetry.space_group_name_H-M   'P 1'
#
loop_
_entity.id
_entity.type
_entity.pdbx_description
1 polymer ?
#
loop_
_entity_poly.entity_id
_entity_poly.type
_entity_poly.pdbx_seq_one_letter_code
_entity_poly.pdbx_strand_id
1 'polypeptide(L)'
;MSAAKKQPAWGKFERSQNAPCLRVELPDKEFLVQYADFIKGTLNETESHLALYFHALDVVIRGEKLRELFREIQRFNVEYVRTGTGKESDAVKVEKIVVREAPLDEKPEPSIS
;
A
#
# COMPACT_ATOMS: atom_id res chain seq x y z
N MET A 1 23.72 11.49 13.19
CA MET A 1 23.25 11.33 13.04
C MET A 1 22.75 11.10 12.22
N SER A 2 22.66 10.64 11.86
CA SER A 2 22.24 10.29 11.00
C SER A 2 21.13 10.36 10.82
N ALA A 3 20.76 10.54 11.35
CA ALA A 3 19.58 10.60 11.21
C ALA A 3 19.04 11.02 10.08
N ALA A 4 19.51 11.63 9.42
CA ALA A 4 18.92 12.13 8.33
C ALA A 4 18.66 11.21 7.27
N LYS A 5 18.93 9.99 7.43
CA LYS A 5 18.68 9.10 6.37
C LYS A 5 17.25 9.04 6.06
N LYS A 6 16.84 9.35 4.89
CA LYS A 6 15.48 9.21 4.48
C LYS A 6 15.19 7.78 4.25
N GLN A 7 14.03 7.38 4.71
CA GLN A 7 13.61 6.03 4.47
C GLN A 7 12.84 5.95 3.18
N PRO A 8 12.92 4.85 2.45
CA PRO A 8 12.16 4.73 1.23
C PRO A 8 10.67 4.75 1.51
N ALA A 9 9.90 5.08 0.50
CA ALA A 9 8.47 5.11 0.63
C ALA A 9 7.89 3.72 0.86
N TRP A 10 8.60 2.69 0.50
CA TRP A 10 8.10 1.34 0.71
C TRP A 10 9.29 0.41 0.84
N GLY A 11 9.05 -0.72 1.47
CA GLY A 11 10.10 -1.67 1.70
C GLY A 11 9.71 -3.06 1.27
N LYS A 12 10.66 -3.77 0.73
CA LYS A 12 10.45 -5.12 0.28
C LYS A 12 10.68 -6.09 1.42
N PHE A 13 9.88 -7.13 1.40
CA PHE A 13 10.04 -8.23 2.33
C PHE A 13 11.18 -9.09 1.81
N GLU A 14 12.11 -9.40 2.65
CA GLU A 14 13.34 -10.02 2.17
C GLU A 14 13.43 -11.49 2.35
N ARG A 15 12.35 -12.14 2.69
CA ARG A 15 12.39 -13.57 2.82
C ARG A 15 12.09 -14.19 1.49
N SER A 16 12.37 -15.48 1.37
CA SER A 16 12.09 -16.17 0.13
C SER A 16 10.61 -16.35 -0.11
N GLN A 17 9.80 -16.18 0.92
CA GLN A 17 8.37 -16.32 0.76
C GLN A 17 7.71 -14.97 0.71
N ASN A 18 6.45 -14.94 0.35
CA ASN A 18 5.70 -13.70 0.30
C ASN A 18 5.54 -13.12 1.69
N ALA A 19 5.44 -11.81 1.76
CA ALA A 19 5.15 -11.16 3.03
C ALA A 19 3.73 -11.52 3.45
N PRO A 20 3.51 -11.78 4.72
CA PRO A 20 2.16 -12.11 5.17
C PRO A 20 1.25 -10.90 5.27
N CYS A 21 1.81 -9.74 5.54
CA CYS A 21 1.02 -8.54 5.80
C CYS A 21 1.67 -7.34 5.15
N LEU A 22 0.84 -6.34 4.89
CA LEU A 22 1.30 -5.04 4.45
C LEU A 22 1.03 -4.04 5.56
N ARG A 23 2.06 -3.31 5.97
CA ARG A 23 1.90 -2.27 6.97
C ARG A 23 1.75 -0.94 6.28
N VAL A 24 0.63 -0.27 6.51
CA VAL A 24 0.34 1.02 5.93
C VAL A 24 0.54 2.07 7.01
N GLU A 25 1.51 2.95 6.84
CA GLU A 25 1.91 3.89 7.87
C GLU A 25 1.39 5.27 7.54
N LEU A 26 0.53 5.79 8.38
CA LEU A 26 0.02 7.14 8.28
C LEU A 26 0.66 7.99 9.37
N PRO A 27 0.56 9.30 9.28
CA PRO A 27 1.20 10.14 10.30
C PRO A 27 0.74 9.88 11.72
N ASP A 28 -0.51 9.48 11.89
CA ASP A 28 -1.06 9.34 13.24
C ASP A 28 -1.37 7.89 13.61
N LYS A 29 -1.20 6.95 12.71
CA LYS A 29 -1.50 5.57 13.03
C LYS A 29 -0.99 4.65 11.93
N GLU A 30 -1.04 3.37 12.18
CA GLU A 30 -0.65 2.37 11.21
C GLU A 30 -1.75 1.36 11.08
N PHE A 31 -1.89 0.84 9.88
CA PHE A 31 -2.79 -0.29 9.64
C PHE A 31 -1.95 -1.48 9.23
N LEU A 32 -2.37 -2.64 9.66
CA LEU A 32 -1.73 -3.87 9.25
C LEU A 32 -2.79 -4.71 8.56
N VAL A 33 -2.60 -4.96 7.28
CA VAL A 33 -3.58 -5.72 6.51
C VAL A 33 -2.91 -6.98 6.01
N GLN A 34 -3.65 -8.06 6.04
CA GLN A 34 -3.11 -9.33 5.59
C GLN A 34 -3.29 -9.46 4.10
N TYR A 35 -2.26 -9.91 3.42
CA TYR A 35 -2.37 -10.14 1.99
C TYR A 35 -3.43 -11.19 1.68
N ALA A 36 -3.71 -12.07 2.61
CA ALA A 36 -4.77 -13.05 2.40
C ALA A 36 -6.14 -12.39 2.21
N ASP A 37 -6.30 -11.16 2.68
CA ASP A 37 -7.55 -10.43 2.51
C ASP A 37 -7.56 -9.54 1.27
N PHE A 38 -6.53 -9.57 0.49
CA PHE A 38 -6.41 -8.71 -0.69
C PHE A 38 -7.38 -9.17 -1.76
N ILE A 39 -8.11 -8.24 -2.34
CA ILE A 39 -9.09 -8.54 -3.38
C ILE A 39 -8.56 -8.15 -4.74
N LYS A 40 -8.13 -6.92 -4.89
CA LYS A 40 -7.59 -6.47 -6.18
C LYS A 40 -6.89 -5.14 -6.01
N GLY A 41 -6.10 -4.78 -7.00
CA GLY A 41 -5.46 -3.48 -7.05
C GLY A 41 -5.63 -2.88 -8.42
N THR A 42 -5.67 -1.57 -8.49
CA THR A 42 -5.74 -0.86 -9.76
C THR A 42 -4.71 0.25 -9.78
N LEU A 43 -4.17 0.51 -10.95
CA LEU A 43 -3.21 1.57 -11.17
C LEU A 43 -3.64 2.34 -12.41
N ASN A 44 -3.72 3.68 -12.30
CA ASN A 44 -4.18 4.47 -13.45
C ASN A 44 -3.06 4.61 -14.47
N GLU A 45 -3.39 5.20 -15.61
CA GLU A 45 -2.44 5.29 -16.74
C GLU A 45 -1.22 6.10 -16.40
N THR A 46 -1.35 7.15 -15.61
CA THR A 46 -0.20 7.99 -15.30
C THR A 46 0.59 7.48 -14.13
N GLU A 47 0.18 6.33 -13.58
CA GLU A 47 0.89 5.70 -12.45
C GLU A 47 0.93 6.59 -11.22
N SER A 48 -0.10 7.40 -11.07
CA SER A 48 -0.18 8.36 -9.97
C SER A 48 -1.23 8.01 -8.94
N HIS A 49 -2.08 7.04 -9.22
CA HIS A 49 -3.12 6.60 -8.28
C HIS A 49 -3.13 5.09 -8.24
N LEU A 50 -2.89 4.57 -7.07
CA LEU A 50 -2.88 3.13 -6.86
C LEU A 50 -3.93 2.82 -5.79
N ALA A 51 -4.88 1.99 -6.12
CA ALA A 51 -5.92 1.61 -5.18
C ALA A 51 -5.81 0.13 -4.88
N LEU A 52 -5.81 -0.18 -3.61
CA LEU A 52 -5.71 -1.56 -3.14
C LEU A 52 -6.96 -1.87 -2.33
N TYR A 53 -7.65 -2.91 -2.71
CA TYR A 53 -8.90 -3.28 -2.08
C TYR A 53 -8.72 -4.55 -1.27
N PHE A 54 -9.01 -4.44 0.02
CA PHE A 54 -8.97 -5.57 0.95
C PHE A 54 -10.37 -5.77 1.49
N HIS A 55 -10.59 -6.87 2.16
CA HIS A 55 -11.94 -7.16 2.66
C HIS A 55 -12.48 -6.10 3.60
N ALA A 56 -11.65 -5.59 4.48
CA ALA A 56 -12.16 -4.69 5.50
C ALA A 56 -11.87 -3.23 5.21
N LEU A 57 -10.99 -2.94 4.27
CA LEU A 57 -10.64 -1.54 4.01
C LEU A 57 -10.04 -1.40 2.63
N ASP A 58 -10.00 -0.16 2.19
CA ASP A 58 -9.35 0.19 0.93
C ASP A 58 -8.19 1.11 1.24
N VAL A 59 -7.11 0.97 0.47
CA VAL A 59 -5.95 1.84 0.60
C VAL A 59 -5.74 2.52 -0.73
N VAL A 60 -5.76 3.84 -0.73
CA VAL A 60 -5.54 4.61 -1.95
C VAL A 60 -4.25 5.37 -1.78
N ILE A 61 -3.34 5.16 -2.70
CA ILE A 61 -2.01 5.76 -2.66
C ILE A 61 -1.89 6.70 -3.85
N ARG A 62 -1.53 7.94 -3.58
CA ARG A 62 -1.31 8.92 -4.63
C ARG A 62 0.15 9.29 -4.65
N GLY A 63 0.68 9.46 -5.83
CA GLY A 63 2.09 9.82 -5.95
C GLY A 63 2.55 9.78 -7.38
N GLU A 64 3.79 9.36 -7.57
CA GLU A 64 4.41 9.30 -8.89
C GLU A 64 5.14 7.99 -9.04
N LYS A 65 5.11 7.50 -10.26
CA LYS A 65 5.87 6.30 -10.62
C LYS A 65 5.49 5.11 -9.75
N LEU A 66 4.21 4.95 -9.53
CA LEU A 66 3.74 3.92 -8.62
C LEU A 66 3.72 2.53 -9.23
N ARG A 67 4.15 2.39 -10.49
CA ARG A 67 4.10 1.08 -11.13
C ARG A 67 4.99 0.05 -10.44
N GLU A 68 6.15 0.48 -10.00
CA GLU A 68 7.02 -0.47 -9.34
C GLU A 68 6.42 -0.95 -8.03
N LEU A 69 5.81 -0.04 -7.28
CA LEU A 69 5.15 -0.40 -6.07
C LEU A 69 4.00 -1.37 -6.37
N PHE A 70 3.22 -1.06 -7.40
CA PHE A 70 2.12 -1.91 -7.80
C PHE A 70 2.61 -3.31 -8.15
N ARG A 71 3.73 -3.38 -8.87
CA ARG A 71 4.28 -4.66 -9.29
C ARG A 71 4.72 -5.49 -8.09
N GLU A 72 5.33 -4.85 -7.11
CA GLU A 72 5.78 -5.59 -5.94
C GLU A 72 4.62 -6.00 -5.04
N ILE A 73 3.56 -5.19 -4.98
CA ILE A 73 2.38 -5.59 -4.26
C ILE A 73 1.73 -6.79 -4.96
N GLN A 74 1.78 -6.82 -6.27
CA GLN A 74 1.26 -7.95 -7.02
C GLN A 74 1.94 -9.25 -6.61
N ARG A 75 3.17 -9.16 -6.14
CA ARG A 75 3.92 -10.32 -5.69
C ARG A 75 3.81 -10.52 -4.19
N PHE A 76 3.00 -9.72 -3.51
CA PHE A 76 2.86 -9.77 -2.06
C PHE A 76 4.23 -9.60 -1.39
N ASN A 77 5.02 -8.68 -1.93
CA ASN A 77 6.39 -8.54 -1.51
C ASN A 77 6.66 -7.26 -0.76
N VAL A 78 5.67 -6.40 -0.62
CA VAL A 78 5.85 -5.11 0.04
C VAL A 78 5.53 -5.28 1.51
N GLU A 79 6.46 -4.91 2.35
CA GLU A 79 6.29 -5.04 3.79
C GLU A 79 5.62 -3.81 4.38
N TYR A 80 5.93 -2.63 3.84
CA TYR A 80 5.33 -1.40 4.35
C TYR A 80 5.26 -0.37 3.24
N VAL A 81 4.36 0.60 3.43
CA VAL A 81 4.27 1.77 2.57
C VAL A 81 3.96 2.97 3.46
N ARG A 82 4.58 4.09 3.15
CA ARG A 82 4.40 5.35 3.86
C ARG A 82 4.60 6.49 2.88
N THR A 83 4.28 7.70 3.29
CA THR A 83 4.55 8.83 2.41
C THR A 83 6.04 9.10 2.37
N GLY A 84 6.51 9.52 1.22
CA GLY A 84 7.92 9.82 1.07
C GLY A 84 8.40 9.52 -0.33
N THR A 85 9.67 9.69 -0.55
CA THR A 85 10.29 9.44 -1.84
C THR A 85 11.30 8.35 -1.72
N GLY A 86 11.52 7.67 -2.82
CA GLY A 86 12.59 6.69 -2.87
C GLY A 86 13.93 7.36 -2.87
N LYS A 87 14.97 6.56 -2.93
CA LYS A 87 16.31 7.08 -2.85
C LYS A 87 16.72 7.85 -4.06
N GLU A 88 16.20 7.51 -5.21
CA GLU A 88 16.62 8.17 -6.43
C GLU A 88 15.53 9.03 -6.96
N SER A 89 15.90 10.01 -7.71
CA SER A 89 14.93 11.00 -8.14
C SER A 89 13.82 10.42 -9.00
N ASP A 90 14.08 9.31 -9.68
CA ASP A 90 13.03 8.70 -10.49
C ASP A 90 12.41 7.49 -9.79
N ALA A 91 12.59 7.36 -8.50
CA ALA A 91 12.00 6.26 -7.77
C ALA A 91 10.58 6.57 -7.39
N VAL A 92 9.93 5.60 -6.81
CA VAL A 92 8.55 5.71 -6.38
C VAL A 92 8.41 6.86 -5.38
N LYS A 93 7.41 7.69 -5.60
CA LYS A 93 7.11 8.77 -4.68
C LYS A 93 5.69 8.61 -4.20
N VAL A 94 5.51 8.51 -2.90
CA VAL A 94 4.20 8.36 -2.30
C VAL A 94 3.85 9.67 -1.63
N GLU A 95 2.88 10.38 -2.20
CA GLU A 95 2.56 11.71 -1.72
C GLU A 95 1.47 11.68 -0.68
N LYS A 96 0.53 10.77 -0.81
CA LYS A 96 -0.59 10.72 0.11
C LYS A 96 -1.15 9.32 0.15
N ILE A 97 -1.54 8.91 1.33
CA ILE A 97 -2.20 7.62 1.53
C ILE A 97 -3.51 7.86 2.25
N VAL A 98 -4.57 7.30 1.72
CA VAL A 98 -5.89 7.38 2.34
C VAL A 98 -6.37 5.98 2.58
N VAL A 99 -6.77 5.69 3.80
CA VAL A 99 -7.32 4.40 4.16
C VAL A 99 -8.79 4.60 4.50
N ARG A 100 -9.64 3.82 3.86
CA ARG A 100 -11.07 3.91 4.07
C ARG A 100 -11.55 2.60 4.64
N GLU A 101 -11.95 2.63 5.88
CA GLU A 101 -12.48 1.46 6.54
C GLU A 101 -13.97 1.44 6.36
N ALA A 102 -14.49 0.31 5.98
CA ALA A 102 -15.93 0.17 5.85
C ALA A 102 -16.45 -0.51 7.08
N PRO A 103 -17.35 0.15 7.79
CA PRO A 103 -17.95 -0.53 8.93
C PRO A 103 -18.65 -1.78 8.47
N LEU A 104 -18.58 -2.81 9.29
CA LEU A 104 -19.15 -4.07 8.89
C LEU A 104 -20.61 -3.98 8.56
N ASP A 105 -21.35 -3.21 9.34
CA ASP A 105 -22.76 -3.17 9.08
C ASP A 105 -23.13 -2.29 7.93
N GLU A 106 -22.19 -1.56 7.36
CA GLU A 106 -22.47 -0.85 6.15
C GLU A 106 -22.10 -1.59 4.91
N LYS A 107 -21.40 -2.66 5.04
CA LYS A 107 -21.04 -3.42 3.89
C LYS A 107 -22.23 -4.13 3.38
N PRO A 108 -22.47 -4.08 2.08
CA PRO A 108 -23.56 -4.85 1.54
C PRO A 108 -23.32 -6.30 1.80
N GLU A 109 -24.40 -6.97 2.08
CA GLU A 109 -24.28 -8.36 2.24
C GLU A 109 -23.87 -8.97 0.98
N PRO A 110 -23.01 -9.78 1.07
CA PRO A 110 -22.60 -10.44 -0.13
C PRO A 110 -23.76 -11.19 -0.57
N SER A 111 -24.44 -10.96 -0.85
CA SER A 111 -25.31 -11.54 -1.38
C SER A 111 -25.85 -12.47 -1.01
N ILE A 112 -26.02 -12.59 -0.64
CA ILE A 112 -26.47 -13.33 -0.31
C ILE A 112 -27.21 -13.45 -0.53
N SER A 113 -27.31 -13.15 -0.72
CA SER A 113 -27.94 -13.20 -0.79
C SER A 113 -28.15 -13.33 -1.03
#